data_35d44d3a2c969537e1ba2618ca3a7a16
#
_entry.id   35d44d3a2c969537e1ba2618ca3a7a16
#
_cell.length_a   1.000
_cell.length_b   1.000
_cell.length_c   1.000
_cell.angle_alpha   90.00
_cell.angle_beta   90.00
_cell.angle_gamma   90.00
#
_symmetry.space_group_name_H-M   'P 1'
#
loop_
_entity.id
_entity.type
_entity.pdbx_description
1 polymer ?
#
loop_
_entity_poly.entity_id
_entity_poly.type
_entity_poly.pdbx_seq_one_letter_code
_entity_poly.pdbx_strand_id
1 'polypeptide(L)'
;MKRAVCTLCAVVHFMFIAGLAMATDATEQVTELKTKQEKISYALGMDLGSYLKSLEADFELAAIYQGVIDSYTEKKALLTPDQAKELQKQFAVEQQKKKMKKISTLLEKNKKAATQFLEKNKEADGVKVTASGLQYKVIKEGEGKKPLATDTVKVHYKGTLVDGTEFDSSYKRNEPATFKANQVIPGWTEALQLMTPGSKYILYLPPELAYGDRGAPPAIEPGSLLIFEVELVDIVKGNK
;
A
#
# COMPACT_ATOMS: atom_id res chain seq x y z
N MET A 1 69.49 43.05 46.23
CA MET A 1 69.88 44.28 45.62
C MET A 1 69.89 44.18 44.09
N LYS A 2 69.15 45.08 43.42
CA LYS A 2 69.28 45.54 42.01
C LYS A 2 69.00 44.44 40.93
N ARG A 3 67.85 44.56 40.22
CA ARG A 3 67.57 45.34 39.01
C ARG A 3 68.39 44.82 37.81
N ALA A 4 67.90 44.56 36.63
CA ALA A 4 67.00 45.27 35.71
C ALA A 4 66.79 44.34 34.51
N VAL A 5 65.59 44.26 33.94
CA VAL A 5 65.09 44.96 32.78
C VAL A 5 65.94 44.86 31.48
N CYS A 6 65.36 44.37 30.49
CA CYS A 6 65.22 44.85 29.08
C CYS A 6 65.25 43.70 28.11
N THR A 7 64.32 43.62 27.29
CA THR A 7 63.83 44.24 26.09
C THR A 7 63.70 43.19 24.98
N LEU A 8 62.52 42.95 24.57
CA LEU A 8 61.97 43.03 23.24
C LEU A 8 62.86 42.61 22.07
N CYS A 9 62.60 41.55 21.43
CA CYS A 9 62.76 41.44 19.98
C CYS A 9 61.68 40.49 19.41
N ALA A 10 60.71 41.15 18.77
CA ALA A 10 59.69 40.47 17.96
C ALA A 10 60.34 39.98 16.66
N VAL A 11 60.29 38.71 16.41
CA VAL A 11 60.53 38.17 15.05
C VAL A 11 59.25 37.49 14.61
N VAL A 12 58.56 38.22 13.72
CA VAL A 12 57.39 37.70 12.98
C VAL A 12 57.91 36.65 12.01
N HIS A 13 57.66 35.39 12.31
CA HIS A 13 57.75 34.31 11.31
C HIS A 13 56.38 34.08 10.71
N PHE A 14 56.21 34.59 9.51
CA PHE A 14 55.11 34.27 8.62
C PHE A 14 55.34 32.86 8.11
N MET A 15 54.77 31.86 8.82
CA MET A 15 54.69 30.51 8.28
C MET A 15 53.37 30.37 7.50
N PHE A 16 53.55 30.23 6.22
CA PHE A 16 52.59 29.73 5.26
C PHE A 16 52.12 28.36 5.73
N ILE A 17 50.98 28.29 6.39
CA ILE A 17 50.28 27.02 6.59
C ILE A 17 49.40 26.81 5.39
N ALA A 18 49.90 26.01 4.45
CA ALA A 18 49.11 25.42 3.38
C ALA A 18 47.87 24.75 3.99
N GLY A 19 46.73 25.14 3.48
CA GLY A 19 45.44 24.62 3.92
C GLY A 19 45.36 23.11 3.78
N LEU A 20 45.50 22.41 4.92
CA LEU A 20 45.01 21.07 5.05
C LEU A 20 43.49 21.23 5.21
N ALA A 21 42.77 20.97 4.12
CA ALA A 21 41.32 20.80 4.19
C ALA A 21 41.04 19.66 5.19
N MET A 22 40.68 20.06 6.41
CA MET A 22 40.15 19.14 7.39
C MET A 22 38.95 18.45 6.73
N ALA A 23 39.05 17.13 6.52
CA ALA A 23 37.91 16.32 6.35
C ALA A 23 37.06 16.49 7.62
N THR A 24 36.03 17.32 7.54
CA THR A 24 35.07 17.49 8.61
C THR A 24 34.48 16.12 8.90
N ASP A 25 34.63 15.72 10.15
CA ASP A 25 34.05 14.51 10.70
C ASP A 25 32.54 14.49 10.37
N ALA A 26 32.11 13.54 9.56
CA ALA A 26 30.77 13.46 8.99
C ALA A 26 29.70 13.09 10.04
N THR A 27 30.01 13.29 11.31
CA THR A 27 29.11 13.07 12.47
C THR A 27 28.49 14.34 13.02
N GLU A 28 28.79 15.53 12.45
CA GLU A 28 28.13 16.76 12.89
C GLU A 28 26.66 16.72 12.48
N GLN A 29 25.79 16.66 13.47
CA GLN A 29 24.35 16.60 13.27
C GLN A 29 23.86 17.91 12.66
N VAL A 30 23.35 17.86 11.42
CA VAL A 30 22.75 19.00 10.74
C VAL A 30 21.48 19.43 11.46
N THR A 31 21.51 20.59 12.13
CA THR A 31 20.37 21.10 12.90
C THR A 31 19.59 22.18 12.16
N GLU A 32 20.15 22.78 11.10
CA GLU A 32 19.52 23.82 10.29
C GLU A 32 19.95 23.71 8.82
N LEU A 33 19.03 23.96 7.89
CA LEU A 33 19.27 23.96 6.44
C LEU A 33 19.20 25.41 5.92
N LYS A 34 20.35 25.98 5.57
CA LYS A 34 20.49 27.40 5.18
C LYS A 34 20.37 27.59 3.68
N THR A 35 21.00 26.73 2.90
CA THR A 35 21.08 26.88 1.45
C THR A 35 20.06 26.02 0.72
N LYS A 36 19.76 26.37 -0.53
CA LYS A 36 18.91 25.54 -1.42
C LYS A 36 19.52 24.16 -1.62
N GLN A 37 20.85 24.08 -1.72
CA GLN A 37 21.55 22.81 -1.94
C GLN A 37 21.41 21.88 -0.74
N GLU A 38 21.56 22.38 0.49
CA GLU A 38 21.34 21.60 1.71
C GLU A 38 19.90 21.06 1.80
N LYS A 39 18.91 21.91 1.45
CA LYS A 39 17.50 21.51 1.43
C LYS A 39 17.23 20.40 0.43
N ILE A 40 17.81 20.47 -0.78
CA ILE A 40 17.71 19.42 -1.79
C ILE A 40 18.35 18.12 -1.29
N SER A 41 19.57 18.20 -0.74
CA SER A 41 20.29 17.04 -0.22
C SER A 41 19.51 16.35 0.91
N TYR A 42 18.97 17.15 1.84
CA TYR A 42 18.15 16.63 2.92
C TYR A 42 16.85 15.97 2.42
N ALA A 43 16.18 16.55 1.43
CA ALA A 43 14.99 15.97 0.81
C ALA A 43 15.28 14.60 0.19
N LEU A 44 16.41 14.45 -0.53
CA LEU A 44 16.84 13.15 -1.06
C LEU A 44 17.11 12.14 0.05
N GLY A 45 17.69 12.60 1.18
CA GLY A 45 17.87 11.76 2.37
C GLY A 45 16.53 11.30 2.99
N MET A 46 15.52 12.18 3.01
CA MET A 46 14.16 11.83 3.47
C MET A 46 13.52 10.75 2.58
N ASP A 47 13.69 10.85 1.26
CA ASP A 47 13.18 9.86 0.32
C ASP A 47 13.86 8.50 0.52
N LEU A 48 15.19 8.49 0.67
CA LEU A 48 15.94 7.28 0.99
C LEU A 48 15.47 6.66 2.32
N GLY A 49 15.32 7.47 3.36
CA GLY A 49 14.82 7.02 4.67
C GLY A 49 13.42 6.40 4.59
N SER A 50 12.53 7.03 3.82
CA SER A 50 11.17 6.53 3.56
C SER A 50 11.20 5.20 2.80
N TYR A 51 12.05 5.09 1.79
CA TYR A 51 12.27 3.84 1.06
C TYR A 51 12.78 2.72 1.97
N LEU A 52 13.83 2.97 2.76
CA LEU A 52 14.37 1.98 3.70
C LEU A 52 13.32 1.52 4.71
N LYS A 53 12.52 2.44 5.24
CA LYS A 53 11.41 2.11 6.14
C LYS A 53 10.37 1.22 5.47
N SER A 54 10.08 1.44 4.19
CA SER A 54 9.11 0.64 3.43
C SER A 54 9.53 -0.82 3.21
N LEU A 55 10.83 -1.12 3.36
CA LEU A 55 11.35 -2.48 3.24
C LEU A 55 11.07 -3.35 4.47
N GLU A 56 10.54 -2.78 5.57
CA GLU A 56 10.22 -3.50 6.81
C GLU A 56 11.40 -4.40 7.29
N ALA A 57 12.63 -3.85 7.21
CA ALA A 57 13.87 -4.51 7.61
C ALA A 57 14.70 -3.61 8.51
N ASP A 58 15.48 -4.22 9.39
CA ASP A 58 16.43 -3.49 10.23
C ASP A 58 17.70 -3.19 9.44
N PHE A 59 18.10 -1.93 9.46
CA PHE A 59 19.31 -1.45 8.78
C PHE A 59 20.21 -0.70 9.75
N GLU A 60 21.51 -0.93 9.63
CA GLU A 60 22.54 -0.11 10.26
C GLU A 60 22.74 1.17 9.44
N LEU A 61 22.10 2.25 9.86
CA LEU A 61 22.10 3.53 9.11
C LEU A 61 23.51 4.10 8.92
N ALA A 62 24.42 3.86 9.90
CA ALA A 62 25.81 4.29 9.77
C ALA A 62 26.53 3.59 8.60
N ALA A 63 26.25 2.30 8.38
CA ALA A 63 26.83 1.56 7.25
C ALA A 63 26.24 2.01 5.91
N ILE A 64 24.95 2.32 5.86
CA ILE A 64 24.32 2.90 4.65
C ILE A 64 24.95 4.26 4.33
N TYR A 65 25.08 5.13 5.32
CA TYR A 65 25.70 6.44 5.17
C TYR A 65 27.13 6.33 4.65
N GLN A 66 27.96 5.44 5.24
CA GLN A 66 29.31 5.20 4.77
C GLN A 66 29.34 4.71 3.32
N GLY A 67 28.48 3.78 2.95
CA GLY A 67 28.38 3.28 1.58
C GLY A 67 28.00 4.37 0.56
N VAL A 68 27.11 5.30 0.97
CA VAL A 68 26.75 6.47 0.14
C VAL A 68 27.98 7.38 -0.07
N ILE A 69 28.72 7.69 1.01
CA ILE A 69 29.92 8.53 0.93
C ILE A 69 30.97 7.88 0.04
N ASP A 70 31.31 6.62 0.29
CA ASP A 70 32.36 5.93 -0.45
C ASP A 70 32.04 5.87 -1.96
N SER A 71 30.79 5.58 -2.27
CA SER A 71 30.31 5.54 -3.66
C SER A 71 30.31 6.93 -4.32
N TYR A 72 29.83 7.96 -3.62
CA TYR A 72 29.73 9.33 -4.14
C TYR A 72 31.10 9.99 -4.33
N THR A 73 32.05 9.69 -3.45
CA THR A 73 33.39 10.28 -3.47
C THR A 73 34.44 9.40 -4.18
N GLU A 74 34.00 8.32 -4.82
CA GLU A 74 34.86 7.36 -5.54
C GLU A 74 36.00 6.79 -4.67
N LYS A 75 35.77 6.71 -3.36
CA LYS A 75 36.71 6.07 -2.42
C LYS A 75 36.68 4.57 -2.59
N LYS A 76 37.74 3.91 -2.09
CA LYS A 76 37.81 2.45 -2.05
C LYS A 76 36.67 1.90 -1.19
N ALA A 77 35.68 1.27 -1.84
CA ALA A 77 34.57 0.64 -1.15
C ALA A 77 35.03 -0.52 -0.23
N LEU A 78 34.29 -0.72 0.87
CA LEU A 78 34.55 -1.81 1.83
C LEU A 78 34.12 -3.18 1.28
N LEU A 79 33.24 -3.18 0.27
CA LEU A 79 32.79 -4.39 -0.43
C LEU A 79 33.20 -4.30 -1.90
N THR A 80 33.56 -5.45 -2.48
CA THR A 80 33.65 -5.53 -3.94
C THR A 80 32.28 -5.46 -4.59
N PRO A 81 32.17 -5.06 -5.88
CA PRO A 81 30.89 -5.07 -6.60
C PRO A 81 30.17 -6.42 -6.56
N ASP A 82 30.92 -7.54 -6.66
CA ASP A 82 30.36 -8.89 -6.61
C ASP A 82 29.81 -9.22 -5.22
N GLN A 83 30.52 -8.85 -4.15
CA GLN A 83 30.03 -9.02 -2.77
C GLN A 83 28.75 -8.21 -2.53
N ALA A 84 28.73 -6.96 -2.97
CA ALA A 84 27.54 -6.10 -2.83
C ALA A 84 26.33 -6.70 -3.58
N LYS A 85 26.56 -7.15 -4.83
CA LYS A 85 25.52 -7.78 -5.66
C LYS A 85 24.97 -9.06 -5.04
N GLU A 86 25.83 -9.91 -4.48
CA GLU A 86 25.41 -11.16 -3.84
C GLU A 86 24.58 -10.87 -2.57
N LEU A 87 24.99 -9.92 -1.71
CA LEU A 87 24.24 -9.51 -0.54
C LEU A 87 22.87 -8.90 -0.90
N GLN A 88 22.83 -8.05 -1.93
CA GLN A 88 21.57 -7.49 -2.43
C GLN A 88 20.62 -8.58 -2.94
N LYS A 89 21.15 -9.60 -3.63
CA LYS A 89 20.36 -10.74 -4.10
C LYS A 89 19.81 -11.56 -2.92
N GLN A 90 20.64 -11.85 -1.93
CA GLN A 90 20.22 -12.57 -0.72
C GLN A 90 19.12 -11.79 0.01
N PHE A 91 19.31 -10.49 0.22
CA PHE A 91 18.31 -9.61 0.81
C PHE A 91 16.99 -9.62 0.02
N ALA A 92 17.04 -9.51 -1.31
CA ALA A 92 15.84 -9.55 -2.15
C ALA A 92 15.08 -10.89 -2.00
N VAL A 93 15.80 -12.02 -1.92
CA VAL A 93 15.21 -13.35 -1.69
C VAL A 93 14.56 -13.42 -0.30
N GLU A 94 15.20 -12.89 0.73
CA GLU A 94 14.64 -12.85 2.08
C GLU A 94 13.37 -11.99 2.15
N GLN A 95 13.38 -10.81 1.54
CA GLN A 95 12.22 -9.93 1.46
C GLN A 95 11.06 -10.61 0.72
N GLN A 96 11.35 -11.29 -0.39
CA GLN A 96 10.35 -12.05 -1.13
C GLN A 96 9.74 -13.17 -0.26
N LYS A 97 10.55 -13.92 0.48
CA LYS A 97 10.07 -14.96 1.41
C LYS A 97 9.19 -14.38 2.52
N LYS A 98 9.60 -13.26 3.14
CA LYS A 98 8.81 -12.56 4.16
C LYS A 98 7.45 -12.12 3.59
N LYS A 99 7.46 -11.50 2.40
CA LYS A 99 6.24 -11.05 1.71
C LYS A 99 5.29 -12.23 1.42
N MET A 100 5.81 -13.33 0.88
CA MET A 100 5.00 -14.52 0.58
C MET A 100 4.41 -15.12 1.85
N LYS A 101 5.18 -15.20 2.93
CA LYS A 101 4.67 -15.68 4.23
C LYS A 101 3.56 -14.77 4.77
N LYS A 102 3.73 -13.44 4.69
CA LYS A 102 2.70 -12.48 5.12
C LYS A 102 1.40 -12.67 4.32
N ILE A 103 1.51 -12.79 2.99
CA ILE A 103 0.38 -13.04 2.09
C ILE A 103 -0.32 -14.35 2.44
N SER A 104 0.43 -15.45 2.59
CA SER A 104 -0.13 -16.76 2.94
C SER A 104 -0.87 -16.74 4.28
N THR A 105 -0.28 -16.12 5.30
CA THR A 105 -0.91 -15.98 6.62
C THR A 105 -2.21 -15.16 6.56
N LEU A 106 -2.22 -14.05 5.81
CA LEU A 106 -3.43 -13.24 5.61
C LEU A 106 -4.50 -14.01 4.87
N LEU A 107 -4.12 -14.72 3.80
CA LEU A 107 -5.02 -15.54 3.01
C LEU A 107 -5.71 -16.61 3.86
N GLU A 108 -4.96 -17.37 4.64
CA GLU A 108 -5.51 -18.40 5.54
C GLU A 108 -6.45 -17.79 6.59
N LYS A 109 -6.02 -16.70 7.22
CA LYS A 109 -6.83 -15.98 8.21
C LYS A 109 -8.15 -15.50 7.61
N ASN A 110 -8.09 -14.85 6.45
CA ASN A 110 -9.26 -14.25 5.81
C ASN A 110 -10.21 -15.31 5.25
N LYS A 111 -9.70 -16.39 4.64
CA LYS A 111 -10.52 -17.54 4.21
C LYS A 111 -11.24 -18.21 5.37
N LYS A 112 -10.55 -18.41 6.49
CA LYS A 112 -11.16 -18.95 7.70
C LYS A 112 -12.28 -18.05 8.23
N ALA A 113 -12.03 -16.75 8.30
CA ALA A 113 -13.03 -15.76 8.71
C ALA A 113 -14.22 -15.71 7.74
N ALA A 114 -13.97 -15.77 6.42
CA ALA A 114 -15.01 -15.84 5.39
C ALA A 114 -15.89 -17.06 5.56
N THR A 115 -15.30 -18.24 5.71
CA THR A 115 -16.05 -19.50 5.93
C THR A 115 -16.91 -19.42 7.19
N GLN A 116 -16.34 -18.99 8.31
CA GLN A 116 -17.07 -18.85 9.58
C GLN A 116 -18.24 -17.85 9.47
N PHE A 117 -18.01 -16.73 8.77
CA PHE A 117 -19.06 -15.74 8.54
C PHE A 117 -20.18 -16.32 7.68
N LEU A 118 -19.87 -16.95 6.55
CA LEU A 118 -20.85 -17.48 5.62
C LEU A 118 -21.66 -18.63 6.23
N GLU A 119 -21.01 -19.51 6.99
CA GLU A 119 -21.72 -20.61 7.70
C GLU A 119 -22.76 -20.08 8.70
N LYS A 120 -22.44 -19.00 9.41
CA LYS A 120 -23.39 -18.34 10.31
C LYS A 120 -24.45 -17.54 9.53
N ASN A 121 -24.04 -16.83 8.49
CA ASN A 121 -24.91 -15.90 7.78
C ASN A 121 -26.00 -16.61 6.96
N LYS A 122 -25.74 -17.82 6.46
CA LYS A 122 -26.75 -18.62 5.71
C LYS A 122 -27.98 -18.97 6.54
N GLU A 123 -27.83 -19.02 7.88
CA GLU A 123 -28.92 -19.28 8.82
C GLU A 123 -29.68 -18.00 9.25
N ALA A 124 -29.19 -16.83 8.82
CA ALA A 124 -29.82 -15.56 9.19
C ALA A 124 -31.12 -15.33 8.41
N ASP A 125 -32.09 -14.71 9.08
CA ASP A 125 -33.41 -14.46 8.51
C ASP A 125 -33.35 -13.69 7.18
N GLY A 126 -34.03 -14.25 6.16
CA GLY A 126 -34.14 -13.66 4.82
C GLY A 126 -32.89 -13.83 3.96
N VAL A 127 -31.85 -14.51 4.42
CA VAL A 127 -30.66 -14.83 3.59
C VAL A 127 -30.96 -16.02 2.69
N LYS A 128 -30.61 -15.89 1.42
CA LYS A 128 -30.68 -16.92 0.40
C LYS A 128 -29.28 -17.28 -0.08
N VAL A 129 -29.07 -18.55 -0.45
CA VAL A 129 -27.78 -19.06 -0.94
C VAL A 129 -27.96 -19.63 -2.33
N THR A 130 -27.07 -19.28 -3.24
CA THR A 130 -27.07 -19.83 -4.60
C THR A 130 -26.13 -21.04 -4.72
N ALA A 131 -26.18 -21.73 -5.84
CA ALA A 131 -25.29 -22.86 -6.10
C ALA A 131 -23.81 -22.52 -6.16
N SER A 132 -23.45 -21.27 -6.47
CA SER A 132 -22.09 -20.79 -6.49
C SER A 132 -21.54 -20.46 -5.08
N GLY A 133 -22.42 -20.42 -4.07
CA GLY A 133 -22.08 -19.98 -2.72
C GLY A 133 -22.28 -18.47 -2.47
N LEU A 134 -22.78 -17.71 -3.46
CA LEU A 134 -23.24 -16.35 -3.22
C LEU A 134 -24.36 -16.37 -2.21
N GLN A 135 -24.25 -15.56 -1.15
CA GLN A 135 -25.36 -15.32 -0.24
C GLN A 135 -25.90 -13.90 -0.47
N TYR A 136 -27.22 -13.77 -0.40
CA TYR A 136 -27.86 -12.46 -0.55
C TYR A 136 -29.11 -12.33 0.29
N LYS A 137 -29.41 -11.10 0.67
CA LYS A 137 -30.66 -10.73 1.35
C LYS A 137 -31.37 -9.63 0.56
N VAL A 138 -32.64 -9.83 0.29
CA VAL A 138 -33.48 -8.81 -0.35
C VAL A 138 -33.93 -7.83 0.71
N ILE A 139 -33.58 -6.57 0.54
CA ILE A 139 -34.00 -5.46 1.42
C ILE A 139 -35.21 -4.76 0.86
N LYS A 140 -35.26 -4.62 -0.46
CA LYS A 140 -36.38 -4.04 -1.20
C LYS A 140 -36.54 -4.77 -2.51
N GLU A 141 -37.73 -5.20 -2.81
CA GLU A 141 -38.07 -5.70 -4.14
C GLU A 141 -38.19 -4.57 -5.13
N GLY A 142 -37.87 -4.83 -6.37
CA GLY A 142 -38.09 -3.94 -7.51
C GLY A 142 -39.07 -4.55 -8.47
N GLU A 143 -39.29 -3.86 -9.59
CA GLU A 143 -40.23 -4.29 -10.63
C GLU A 143 -39.56 -4.37 -12.00
N GLY A 144 -40.17 -5.12 -12.92
CA GLY A 144 -39.72 -5.22 -14.30
C GLY A 144 -38.86 -6.45 -14.58
N LYS A 145 -38.10 -6.38 -15.69
CA LYS A 145 -37.26 -7.47 -16.17
C LYS A 145 -35.90 -7.45 -15.46
N LYS A 146 -35.37 -8.64 -15.20
CA LYS A 146 -33.99 -8.80 -14.71
C LYS A 146 -32.99 -8.49 -15.82
N PRO A 147 -31.82 -7.95 -15.50
CA PRO A 147 -30.76 -7.74 -16.49
C PRO A 147 -30.27 -9.08 -17.08
N LEU A 148 -29.90 -9.07 -18.34
CA LEU A 148 -29.09 -10.10 -18.95
C LEU A 148 -27.59 -9.83 -18.65
N ALA A 149 -26.75 -10.84 -18.75
CA ALA A 149 -25.31 -10.69 -18.56
C ALA A 149 -24.66 -9.66 -19.49
N THR A 150 -25.25 -9.46 -20.67
CA THR A 150 -24.78 -8.49 -21.69
C THR A 150 -25.30 -7.06 -21.49
N ASP A 151 -26.25 -6.88 -20.58
CA ASP A 151 -26.86 -5.57 -20.36
C ASP A 151 -25.92 -4.63 -19.59
N THR A 152 -26.11 -3.35 -19.81
CA THR A 152 -25.50 -2.30 -19.00
C THR A 152 -26.47 -1.91 -17.90
N VAL A 153 -26.00 -1.85 -16.66
CA VAL A 153 -26.83 -1.52 -15.50
C VAL A 153 -26.32 -0.26 -14.81
N LYS A 154 -27.24 0.47 -14.21
CA LYS A 154 -26.97 1.64 -13.36
C LYS A 154 -27.29 1.28 -11.93
N VAL A 155 -26.32 1.40 -11.04
CA VAL A 155 -26.43 0.93 -9.65
C VAL A 155 -25.93 1.96 -8.66
N HIS A 156 -26.55 2.01 -7.49
CA HIS A 156 -25.91 2.53 -6.30
C HIS A 156 -25.37 1.36 -5.46
N TYR A 157 -24.21 1.56 -4.87
CA TYR A 157 -23.62 0.51 -4.04
C TYR A 157 -22.70 1.05 -2.95
N LYS A 158 -22.51 0.24 -1.93
CA LYS A 158 -21.52 0.38 -0.88
C LYS A 158 -20.87 -0.96 -0.61
N GLY A 159 -19.55 -1.03 -0.73
CA GLY A 159 -18.75 -2.22 -0.46
C GLY A 159 -18.02 -2.10 0.86
N THR A 160 -18.12 -3.13 1.70
CA THR A 160 -17.45 -3.22 3.00
C THR A 160 -16.78 -4.57 3.19
N LEU A 161 -15.74 -4.60 4.01
CA LEU A 161 -15.16 -5.83 4.57
C LEU A 161 -16.05 -6.35 5.72
N VAL A 162 -15.73 -7.55 6.21
CA VAL A 162 -16.49 -8.19 7.32
C VAL A 162 -16.46 -7.35 8.62
N ASP A 163 -15.38 -6.61 8.84
CA ASP A 163 -15.22 -5.72 10.00
C ASP A 163 -15.97 -4.38 9.85
N GLY A 164 -16.66 -4.17 8.72
CA GLY A 164 -17.40 -2.94 8.42
C GLY A 164 -16.57 -1.85 7.73
N THR A 165 -15.27 -2.07 7.49
CA THR A 165 -14.42 -1.13 6.77
C THR A 165 -14.92 -0.95 5.35
N GLU A 166 -15.30 0.27 4.99
CA GLU A 166 -15.75 0.61 3.65
C GLU A 166 -14.56 0.80 2.72
N PHE A 167 -14.54 0.08 1.60
CA PHE A 167 -13.49 0.19 0.60
C PHE A 167 -13.91 0.90 -0.68
N ASP A 168 -15.23 0.91 -1.01
CA ASP A 168 -15.76 1.63 -2.16
C ASP A 168 -17.25 1.96 -1.98
N SER A 169 -17.70 3.10 -2.55
CA SER A 169 -19.09 3.53 -2.48
C SER A 169 -19.42 4.53 -3.58
N SER A 170 -20.50 4.27 -4.30
CA SER A 170 -21.09 5.23 -5.25
C SER A 170 -21.77 6.39 -4.53
N TYR A 171 -22.26 6.18 -3.33
CA TYR A 171 -22.90 7.22 -2.53
C TYR A 171 -21.93 8.35 -2.16
N LYS A 172 -20.64 8.01 -1.89
CA LYS A 172 -19.60 9.04 -1.65
C LYS A 172 -19.32 9.93 -2.84
N ARG A 173 -19.59 9.43 -4.04
CA ARG A 173 -19.46 10.20 -5.29
C ARG A 173 -20.73 10.95 -5.67
N ASN A 174 -21.83 10.75 -4.90
CA ASN A 174 -23.16 11.31 -5.14
C ASN A 174 -23.74 10.99 -6.53
N GLU A 175 -23.29 9.92 -7.16
CA GLU A 175 -23.77 9.48 -8.47
C GLU A 175 -23.77 7.95 -8.57
N PRO A 176 -24.77 7.35 -9.25
CA PRO A 176 -24.79 5.93 -9.51
C PRO A 176 -23.70 5.55 -10.53
N ALA A 177 -23.12 4.39 -10.33
CA ALA A 177 -22.14 3.83 -11.27
C ALA A 177 -22.83 3.03 -12.38
N THR A 178 -22.20 3.00 -13.54
CA THR A 178 -22.70 2.26 -14.71
C THR A 178 -21.71 1.18 -15.09
N PHE A 179 -22.19 -0.09 -15.17
CA PHE A 179 -21.37 -1.25 -15.49
C PHE A 179 -22.04 -2.14 -16.53
N LYS A 180 -21.25 -2.84 -17.35
CA LYS A 180 -21.75 -4.04 -18.04
C LYS A 180 -21.84 -5.18 -17.04
N ALA A 181 -22.98 -5.89 -16.98
CA ALA A 181 -23.24 -6.90 -15.97
C ALA A 181 -22.22 -8.07 -16.00
N ASN A 182 -21.58 -8.33 -17.13
CA ASN A 182 -20.54 -9.35 -17.29
C ASN A 182 -19.09 -8.81 -17.20
N GLN A 183 -18.91 -7.54 -16.84
CA GLN A 183 -17.57 -6.93 -16.69
C GLN A 183 -17.28 -6.48 -15.25
N VAL A 184 -17.90 -7.15 -14.31
CA VAL A 184 -17.71 -6.96 -12.87
C VAL A 184 -17.27 -8.28 -12.24
N ILE A 185 -17.00 -8.30 -10.94
CA ILE A 185 -16.64 -9.54 -10.23
C ILE A 185 -17.75 -10.59 -10.35
N PRO A 186 -17.41 -11.90 -10.37
CA PRO A 186 -18.38 -12.97 -10.65
C PRO A 186 -19.65 -12.93 -9.80
N GLY A 187 -19.51 -12.66 -8.50
CA GLY A 187 -20.68 -12.55 -7.60
C GLY A 187 -21.63 -11.40 -7.96
N TRP A 188 -21.11 -10.31 -8.49
CA TRP A 188 -21.97 -9.22 -9.00
C TRP A 188 -22.66 -9.61 -10.31
N THR A 189 -21.93 -10.25 -11.23
CA THR A 189 -22.53 -10.77 -12.47
C THR A 189 -23.70 -11.68 -12.19
N GLU A 190 -23.60 -12.54 -11.19
CA GLU A 190 -24.66 -13.43 -10.77
C GLU A 190 -25.80 -12.66 -10.07
N ALA A 191 -25.46 -11.83 -9.07
CA ALA A 191 -26.44 -11.09 -8.28
C ALA A 191 -27.31 -10.16 -9.11
N LEU A 192 -26.71 -9.41 -10.05
CA LEU A 192 -27.43 -8.49 -10.92
C LEU A 192 -28.52 -9.18 -11.75
N GLN A 193 -28.30 -10.43 -12.16
CA GLN A 193 -29.29 -11.22 -12.89
C GLN A 193 -30.41 -11.77 -11.98
N LEU A 194 -30.30 -11.65 -10.67
CA LEU A 194 -31.36 -11.95 -9.71
C LEU A 194 -32.20 -10.73 -9.38
N MET A 195 -31.65 -9.52 -9.57
CA MET A 195 -32.27 -8.24 -9.22
C MET A 195 -33.20 -7.73 -10.30
N THR A 196 -34.14 -6.86 -9.90
CA THR A 196 -34.99 -6.08 -10.82
C THR A 196 -34.76 -4.60 -10.58
N PRO A 197 -35.00 -3.69 -11.54
CA PRO A 197 -34.91 -2.25 -11.35
C PRO A 197 -35.71 -1.78 -10.13
N GLY A 198 -35.09 -0.90 -9.31
CA GLY A 198 -35.64 -0.40 -8.04
C GLY A 198 -35.43 -1.32 -6.85
N SER A 199 -34.88 -2.55 -7.05
CA SER A 199 -34.57 -3.45 -5.94
C SER A 199 -33.27 -3.06 -5.21
N LYS A 200 -33.17 -3.46 -3.92
CA LYS A 200 -31.99 -3.27 -3.09
C LYS A 200 -31.67 -4.58 -2.37
N TYR A 201 -30.45 -5.07 -2.57
CA TYR A 201 -29.97 -6.31 -2.01
C TYR A 201 -28.72 -6.07 -1.15
N ILE A 202 -28.51 -6.92 -0.14
CA ILE A 202 -27.21 -7.11 0.47
C ILE A 202 -26.63 -8.41 -0.08
N LEU A 203 -25.42 -8.32 -0.59
CA LEU A 203 -24.68 -9.44 -1.16
C LEU A 203 -23.51 -9.77 -0.25
N TYR A 204 -23.28 -11.05 0.01
CA TYR A 204 -22.15 -11.57 0.76
C TYR A 204 -21.39 -12.49 -0.18
N LEU A 205 -20.25 -12.00 -0.67
CA LEU A 205 -19.46 -12.66 -1.69
C LEU A 205 -18.31 -13.42 -1.04
N PRO A 206 -18.29 -14.77 -1.15
CA PRO A 206 -17.09 -15.50 -0.83
C PRO A 206 -15.90 -15.01 -1.70
N PRO A 207 -14.65 -15.18 -1.23
CA PRO A 207 -13.49 -14.68 -1.95
C PRO A 207 -13.44 -15.10 -3.43
N GLU A 208 -13.85 -16.32 -3.75
CA GLU A 208 -13.85 -16.90 -5.09
C GLU A 208 -14.78 -16.17 -6.08
N LEU A 209 -15.83 -15.54 -5.56
CA LEU A 209 -16.77 -14.73 -6.34
C LEU A 209 -16.41 -13.24 -6.35
N ALA A 210 -15.29 -12.88 -5.73
CA ALA A 210 -14.79 -11.51 -5.63
C ALA A 210 -13.37 -11.40 -6.20
N TYR A 211 -12.35 -11.09 -5.37
CA TYR A 211 -10.97 -10.88 -5.82
C TYR A 211 -10.05 -12.07 -5.49
N GLY A 212 -10.61 -13.18 -4.97
CA GLY A 212 -9.90 -14.44 -4.75
C GLY A 212 -8.69 -14.33 -3.83
N ASP A 213 -7.70 -15.17 -4.11
CA ASP A 213 -6.47 -15.29 -3.33
C ASP A 213 -5.52 -14.10 -3.52
N ARG A 214 -5.75 -13.24 -4.50
CA ARG A 214 -4.92 -12.04 -4.74
C ARG A 214 -5.41 -10.83 -3.96
N GLY A 215 -6.71 -10.73 -3.71
CA GLY A 215 -7.31 -9.49 -3.23
C GLY A 215 -7.20 -8.35 -4.25
N ALA A 216 -7.43 -7.12 -3.79
CA ALA A 216 -7.21 -5.87 -4.54
C ALA A 216 -6.52 -4.83 -3.61
N PRO A 217 -5.22 -5.01 -3.33
CA PRO A 217 -4.48 -4.10 -2.46
C PRO A 217 -4.47 -2.66 -2.99
N PRO A 218 -4.40 -1.64 -2.12
CA PRO A 218 -4.24 -1.77 -0.66
C PRO A 218 -5.54 -2.01 0.12
N ALA A 219 -6.72 -1.86 -0.50
CA ALA A 219 -7.99 -1.82 0.21
C ALA A 219 -8.56 -3.21 0.55
N ILE A 220 -8.31 -4.22 -0.29
CA ILE A 220 -8.86 -5.56 -0.14
C ILE A 220 -7.73 -6.57 -0.03
N GLU A 221 -7.59 -7.18 1.14
CA GLU A 221 -6.57 -8.20 1.40
C GLU A 221 -6.88 -9.53 0.68
N PRO A 222 -5.85 -10.38 0.46
CA PRO A 222 -6.01 -11.73 -0.05
C PRO A 222 -7.06 -12.54 0.72
N GLY A 223 -7.96 -13.22 0.00
CA GLY A 223 -8.96 -14.10 0.59
C GLY A 223 -10.09 -13.42 1.37
N SER A 224 -10.31 -12.12 1.17
CA SER A 224 -11.35 -11.36 1.84
C SER A 224 -12.75 -11.70 1.32
N LEU A 225 -13.68 -11.95 2.24
CA LEU A 225 -15.12 -11.91 1.97
C LEU A 225 -15.54 -10.43 1.83
N LEU A 226 -16.40 -10.18 0.83
CA LEU A 226 -16.92 -8.83 0.61
C LEU A 226 -18.43 -8.79 0.86
N ILE A 227 -18.86 -7.68 1.44
CA ILE A 227 -20.26 -7.36 1.66
C ILE A 227 -20.61 -6.14 0.84
N PHE A 228 -21.62 -6.27 0.00
CA PHE A 228 -22.11 -5.14 -0.79
C PHE A 228 -23.59 -4.89 -0.51
N GLU A 229 -23.92 -3.65 -0.25
CA GLU A 229 -25.28 -3.15 -0.40
C GLU A 229 -25.39 -2.64 -1.84
N VAL A 230 -26.31 -3.17 -2.63
CA VAL A 230 -26.50 -2.83 -4.05
C VAL A 230 -27.94 -2.46 -4.30
N GLU A 231 -28.15 -1.32 -4.92
CA GLU A 231 -29.45 -0.88 -5.44
C GLU A 231 -29.38 -0.83 -6.97
N LEU A 232 -30.16 -1.63 -7.65
CA LEU A 232 -30.29 -1.61 -9.11
C LEU A 232 -31.23 -0.48 -9.49
N VAL A 233 -30.65 0.63 -9.97
CA VAL A 233 -31.44 1.82 -10.34
C VAL A 233 -32.15 1.61 -11.66
N ASP A 234 -31.42 1.13 -12.70
CA ASP A 234 -31.97 0.96 -14.05
C ASP A 234 -31.13 -0.01 -14.90
N ILE A 235 -31.73 -0.51 -15.96
CA ILE A 235 -31.05 -1.23 -17.04
C ILE A 235 -30.93 -0.24 -18.23
N VAL A 236 -29.70 0.17 -18.52
CA VAL A 236 -29.41 1.09 -19.61
C VAL A 236 -29.61 0.37 -20.93
N LYS A 237 -30.66 0.75 -21.67
CA LYS A 237 -30.86 0.21 -23.01
C LYS A 237 -29.76 0.76 -23.93
N GLY A 238 -28.93 -0.14 -24.45
CA GLY A 238 -27.96 0.24 -25.49
C GLY A 238 -28.72 0.88 -26.66
N ASN A 239 -28.27 2.05 -27.10
CA ASN A 239 -28.74 2.56 -28.40
C ASN A 239 -28.40 1.49 -29.45
N LYS A 240 -29.42 0.93 -30.09
CA LYS A 240 -29.26 0.06 -31.27
C LYS A 240 -28.69 0.85 -32.42
#